data_6ebd7514a4cb2f7853c82febb125b956
#
_entry.id   6ebd7514a4cb2f7853c82febb125b956
#
_cell.length_a   1.000
_cell.length_b   1.000
_cell.length_c   1.000
_cell.angle_alpha   90.00
_cell.angle_beta   90.00
_cell.angle_gamma   90.00
#
_symmetry.space_group_name_H-M   'P 1'
#
loop_
_entity.id
_entity.type
_entity.pdbx_description
1 polymer ?
#
loop_
_entity_poly.entity_id
_entity_poly.type
_entity_poly.pdbx_seq_one_letter_code
_entity_poly.pdbx_strand_id
1 'polypeptide(L)'
;MSTPMNARGQLRTALWLAEIGLPVLPLREGKEPFGNCPACTRSACGDRPHMKAAGPCECPAPCHAWGAATTDPDVITGPAWARAWRQAGAVAYHPGGARLTVVDLDNANAVAWAHQALPATKTVATTRGEHWIYRGAMQSANKVRPGIDIKSAMSYAMWRGPGTGSITALPDIIRALVVREETTRPLRGEVDSSSPGRATWARSVATGCRHTETFVTTGLARGLARVAACREQGAGSTAYGVARFLANQHSACPGPCGLEMLGRLVIDAAVAVGVPEAYAERAVTRGGLPVVAVRAS
;
A
#
# COMPACT_ATOMS: atom_id res chain seq x y z
N MET A 1 -19.91 -11.98 18.83
CA MET A 1 -20.26 -11.51 17.46
C MET A 1 -21.02 -10.20 17.62
N SER A 2 -20.41 -9.06 17.25
CA SER A 2 -21.07 -7.75 17.35
C SER A 2 -22.06 -7.62 16.19
N THR A 3 -23.32 -7.32 16.52
CA THR A 3 -24.36 -7.02 15.54
C THR A 3 -23.90 -5.87 14.63
N PRO A 4 -24.03 -5.96 13.30
CA PRO A 4 -23.66 -4.86 12.42
C PRO A 4 -24.50 -3.63 12.78
N MET A 5 -23.82 -2.51 13.08
CA MET A 5 -24.50 -1.24 13.34
C MET A 5 -25.24 -0.81 12.07
N ASN A 6 -26.50 -0.39 12.20
CA ASN A 6 -27.24 0.19 11.09
C ASN A 6 -26.64 1.55 10.67
N ALA A 7 -26.97 2.06 9.48
CA ALA A 7 -26.44 3.30 8.91
C ALA A 7 -26.57 4.52 9.86
N ARG A 8 -27.67 4.62 10.63
CA ARG A 8 -27.87 5.68 11.64
C ARG A 8 -26.89 5.56 12.81
N GLY A 9 -26.60 4.33 13.25
CA GLY A 9 -25.62 4.09 14.30
C GLY A 9 -24.22 4.45 13.88
N GLN A 10 -23.84 4.15 12.63
CA GLN A 10 -22.53 4.49 12.07
C GLN A 10 -22.35 6.00 11.92
N LEU A 11 -23.33 6.71 11.38
CA LEU A 11 -23.29 8.15 11.26
C LEU A 11 -23.17 8.84 12.63
N ARG A 12 -23.93 8.39 13.62
CA ARG A 12 -23.81 8.90 14.99
C ARG A 12 -22.43 8.67 15.59
N THR A 13 -21.87 7.49 15.38
CA THR A 13 -20.49 7.18 15.80
C THR A 13 -19.48 8.08 15.09
N ALA A 14 -19.64 8.32 13.79
CA ALA A 14 -18.76 9.20 13.03
C ALA A 14 -18.81 10.65 13.55
N LEU A 15 -19.99 11.19 13.81
CA LEU A 15 -20.15 12.55 14.37
C LEU A 15 -19.50 12.66 15.76
N TRP A 16 -19.71 11.69 16.63
CA TRP A 16 -19.06 11.66 17.94
C TRP A 16 -17.53 11.60 17.83
N LEU A 17 -16.99 10.77 16.92
CA LEU A 17 -15.53 10.70 16.68
C LEU A 17 -15.00 12.03 16.14
N ALA A 18 -15.72 12.67 15.23
CA ALA A 18 -15.35 13.97 14.69
C ALA A 18 -15.32 15.05 15.78
N GLU A 19 -16.30 15.06 16.68
CA GLU A 19 -16.38 15.97 17.83
C GLU A 19 -15.17 15.85 18.75
N ILE A 20 -14.65 14.65 18.96
CA ILE A 20 -13.42 14.42 19.73
C ILE A 20 -12.12 14.55 18.91
N GLY A 21 -12.21 15.10 17.70
CA GLY A 21 -11.06 15.45 16.85
C GLY A 21 -10.47 14.31 16.02
N LEU A 22 -11.19 13.22 15.83
CA LEU A 22 -10.77 12.13 14.94
C LEU A 22 -11.36 12.33 13.54
N PRO A 23 -10.56 12.60 12.49
CA PRO A 23 -11.08 12.68 11.13
C PRO A 23 -11.63 11.35 10.66
N VAL A 24 -12.92 11.30 10.32
CA VAL A 24 -13.66 10.06 10.02
C VAL A 24 -13.91 9.86 8.55
N LEU A 25 -14.12 8.60 8.18
CA LEU A 25 -14.56 8.19 6.84
C LEU A 25 -15.42 6.92 6.94
N PRO A 26 -16.44 6.76 6.04
CA PRO A 26 -17.18 5.51 5.93
C PRO A 26 -16.37 4.45 5.20
N LEU A 27 -16.51 3.19 5.60
CA LEU A 27 -16.02 2.02 4.88
C LEU A 27 -17.17 1.15 4.42
N ARG A 28 -17.05 0.54 3.23
CA ARG A 28 -17.94 -0.51 2.75
C ARG A 28 -17.78 -1.80 3.58
N GLU A 29 -18.62 -2.77 3.35
CA GLU A 29 -18.38 -4.14 3.80
C GLU A 29 -16.99 -4.62 3.32
N GLY A 30 -16.35 -5.48 4.12
CA GLY A 30 -14.98 -5.92 3.83
C GLY A 30 -13.89 -4.92 4.22
N LYS A 31 -14.23 -3.82 4.89
CA LYS A 31 -13.28 -2.77 5.35
C LYS A 31 -12.67 -1.95 4.21
N GLU A 32 -13.31 -1.91 3.06
CA GLU A 32 -12.83 -1.18 1.90
C GLU A 32 -13.31 0.27 1.88
N PRO A 33 -12.48 1.23 1.48
CA PRO A 33 -12.94 2.60 1.26
C PRO A 33 -13.86 2.67 0.03
N PHE A 34 -14.64 3.76 -0.04
CA PHE A 34 -15.41 4.04 -1.24
C PHE A 34 -14.47 4.37 -2.40
N GLY A 35 -14.81 3.91 -3.60
CA GLY A 35 -14.05 4.17 -4.81
C GLY A 35 -14.13 5.63 -5.27
N ASN A 36 -13.38 5.97 -6.30
CA ASN A 36 -13.32 7.31 -6.85
C ASN A 36 -14.71 7.84 -7.24
N CYS A 37 -14.98 9.09 -6.92
CA CYS A 37 -16.19 9.77 -7.36
C CYS A 37 -16.06 10.20 -8.85
N PRO A 38 -17.16 10.58 -9.52
CA PRO A 38 -17.11 11.03 -10.91
C PRO A 38 -16.22 12.24 -11.17
N ALA A 39 -15.98 13.07 -10.13
CA ALA A 39 -15.10 14.23 -10.22
C ALA A 39 -13.60 13.86 -10.20
N CYS A 40 -13.27 12.61 -9.82
CA CYS A 40 -11.90 12.13 -9.76
C CYS A 40 -11.51 11.43 -11.05
N THR A 41 -10.79 12.10 -11.90
CA THR A 41 -10.25 11.50 -13.11
C THR A 41 -8.97 10.71 -12.78
N ARG A 42 -8.88 9.47 -13.23
CA ARG A 42 -7.66 8.63 -13.13
C ARG A 42 -7.06 8.51 -11.72
N SER A 43 -7.90 8.44 -10.70
CA SER A 43 -7.47 8.38 -9.29
C SER A 43 -6.72 9.62 -8.80
N ALA A 44 -6.83 10.74 -9.50
CA ALA A 44 -6.28 12.03 -9.08
C ALA A 44 -7.36 12.85 -8.34
N CYS A 45 -6.94 13.61 -7.34
CA CYS A 45 -7.78 14.57 -6.64
C CYS A 45 -6.93 15.81 -6.37
N GLY A 46 -7.41 17.00 -6.81
CA GLY A 46 -6.64 18.23 -6.67
C GLY A 46 -5.23 18.13 -7.28
N ASP A 47 -5.12 17.56 -8.48
CA ASP A 47 -3.85 17.32 -9.19
C ASP A 47 -2.83 16.43 -8.44
N ARG A 48 -3.28 15.72 -7.42
CA ARG A 48 -2.44 14.77 -6.65
C ARG A 48 -2.62 13.34 -7.15
N PRO A 49 -1.70 12.83 -7.99
CA PRO A 49 -1.81 11.49 -8.54
C PRO A 49 -1.73 10.45 -7.42
N HIS A 50 -2.67 9.52 -7.41
CA HIS A 50 -2.71 8.36 -6.51
C HIS A 50 -2.70 8.66 -5.01
N MET A 51 -3.08 9.87 -4.60
CA MET A 51 -3.09 10.27 -3.18
C MET A 51 -1.77 9.98 -2.43
N LYS A 52 -0.65 10.09 -3.13
CA LYS A 52 0.69 9.88 -2.55
C LYS A 52 1.21 11.09 -1.79
N ALA A 53 0.66 12.26 -2.06
CA ALA A 53 0.97 13.48 -1.32
C ALA A 53 0.02 13.62 -0.12
N ALA A 54 0.54 14.02 1.03
CA ALA A 54 -0.27 14.34 2.19
C ALA A 54 -1.20 15.53 1.89
N GLY A 55 -2.38 15.52 2.50
CA GLY A 55 -3.35 16.59 2.38
C GLY A 55 -4.78 16.09 2.16
N PRO A 56 -5.79 16.93 2.42
CA PRO A 56 -7.19 16.56 2.30
C PRO A 56 -7.60 16.30 0.86
N CYS A 57 -8.64 15.50 0.68
CA CYS A 57 -9.31 15.32 -0.58
C CYS A 57 -10.37 16.41 -0.76
N GLU A 58 -10.35 17.12 -1.88
CA GLU A 58 -11.32 18.15 -2.22
C GLU A 58 -12.59 17.62 -2.90
N CYS A 59 -12.71 16.32 -3.05
CA CYS A 59 -13.88 15.71 -3.64
C CYS A 59 -15.11 15.83 -2.74
N PRO A 60 -16.30 16.04 -3.31
CA PRO A 60 -17.53 16.16 -2.52
C PRO A 60 -17.93 14.85 -1.84
N ALA A 61 -17.51 13.68 -2.37
CA ALA A 61 -17.81 12.36 -1.83
C ALA A 61 -16.57 11.76 -1.12
N PRO A 62 -16.75 10.82 -0.17
CA PRO A 62 -15.64 10.22 0.58
C PRO A 62 -14.88 9.17 -0.26
N CYS A 63 -14.25 9.58 -1.34
CA CYS A 63 -13.74 8.72 -2.37
C CYS A 63 -12.23 8.40 -2.31
N HIS A 64 -11.45 9.04 -1.49
CA HIS A 64 -9.99 8.83 -1.42
C HIS A 64 -9.53 8.34 -0.04
N ALA A 65 -10.24 7.38 0.54
CA ALA A 65 -9.88 6.78 1.81
C ALA A 65 -9.49 7.83 2.86
N TRP A 66 -8.26 7.73 3.42
CA TRP A 66 -7.74 8.64 4.43
C TRP A 66 -7.75 10.12 3.99
N GLY A 67 -7.59 10.40 2.68
CA GLY A 67 -7.60 11.77 2.15
C GLY A 67 -8.97 12.44 2.19
N ALA A 68 -10.06 11.67 2.28
CA ALA A 68 -11.41 12.17 2.47
C ALA A 68 -11.79 12.31 3.95
N ALA A 69 -10.99 11.80 4.87
CA ALA A 69 -11.32 11.81 6.29
C ALA A 69 -11.43 13.27 6.80
N THR A 70 -12.50 13.57 7.53
CA THR A 70 -12.82 14.90 8.01
C THR A 70 -13.41 14.89 9.43
N THR A 71 -13.24 16.00 10.14
CA THR A 71 -13.94 16.30 11.40
C THR A 71 -15.11 17.29 11.20
N ASP A 72 -15.33 17.75 9.98
CA ASP A 72 -16.38 18.70 9.65
C ASP A 72 -17.76 18.02 9.66
N PRO A 73 -18.67 18.35 10.59
CA PRO A 73 -19.99 17.74 10.68
C PRO A 73 -20.87 18.05 9.46
N ASP A 74 -20.71 19.21 8.82
CA ASP A 74 -21.50 19.59 7.65
C ASP A 74 -21.12 18.72 6.44
N VAL A 75 -19.84 18.40 6.28
CA VAL A 75 -19.36 17.45 5.27
C VAL A 75 -19.87 16.04 5.60
N ILE A 76 -19.74 15.58 6.86
CA ILE A 76 -20.13 14.24 7.29
C ILE A 76 -21.65 14.01 7.08
N THR A 77 -22.48 15.01 7.35
CA THR A 77 -23.95 14.92 7.20
C THR A 77 -24.43 15.35 5.81
N GLY A 78 -23.58 15.90 5.00
CA GLY A 78 -23.90 16.46 3.69
C GLY A 78 -24.45 15.41 2.71
N PRO A 79 -25.22 15.85 1.70
CA PRO A 79 -25.91 14.94 0.77
C PRO A 79 -24.95 14.07 -0.04
N ALA A 80 -23.74 14.53 -0.34
CA ALA A 80 -22.72 13.78 -1.04
C ALA A 80 -22.22 12.56 -0.24
N TRP A 81 -22.18 12.66 1.09
CA TRP A 81 -21.78 11.58 2.00
C TRP A 81 -22.96 10.70 2.43
N ALA A 82 -24.20 11.18 2.33
CA ALA A 82 -25.40 10.45 2.78
C ALA A 82 -25.54 9.08 2.10
N ARG A 83 -25.20 8.98 0.81
CA ARG A 83 -25.20 7.70 0.08
C ARG A 83 -24.16 6.74 0.64
N ALA A 84 -22.95 7.23 0.93
CA ALA A 84 -21.89 6.43 1.48
C ALA A 84 -22.26 5.88 2.87
N TRP A 85 -22.84 6.71 3.74
CA TRP A 85 -23.31 6.25 5.06
C TRP A 85 -24.41 5.18 4.98
N ARG A 86 -25.30 5.25 3.98
CA ARG A 86 -26.31 4.19 3.78
C ARG A 86 -25.70 2.85 3.38
N GLN A 87 -24.55 2.85 2.77
CA GLN A 87 -23.83 1.67 2.28
C GLN A 87 -22.64 1.28 3.18
N ALA A 88 -22.37 2.06 4.22
CA ALA A 88 -21.22 1.80 5.07
C ALA A 88 -21.43 0.55 5.93
N GLY A 89 -20.47 -0.34 5.93
CA GLY A 89 -20.36 -1.47 6.84
C GLY A 89 -19.61 -1.14 8.14
N ALA A 90 -18.81 -0.04 8.13
CA ALA A 90 -18.03 0.39 9.28
C ALA A 90 -17.68 1.88 9.22
N VAL A 91 -17.22 2.41 10.37
CA VAL A 91 -16.59 3.72 10.49
C VAL A 91 -15.09 3.52 10.64
N ALA A 92 -14.30 4.31 9.94
CA ALA A 92 -12.87 4.43 10.15
C ALA A 92 -12.48 5.87 10.47
N TYR A 93 -11.26 6.04 10.91
CA TYR A 93 -10.67 7.36 11.13
C TYR A 93 -9.25 7.41 10.58
N HIS A 94 -8.74 8.60 10.30
CA HIS A 94 -7.37 8.86 9.87
C HIS A 94 -6.50 9.19 11.08
N PRO A 95 -5.67 8.25 11.60
CA PRO A 95 -4.89 8.49 12.81
C PRO A 95 -3.91 9.66 12.65
N GLY A 96 -3.21 9.73 11.51
CA GLY A 96 -2.24 10.79 11.25
C GLY A 96 -2.86 12.19 11.27
N GLY A 97 -4.09 12.34 10.78
CA GLY A 97 -4.85 13.58 10.85
C GLY A 97 -5.19 14.02 12.29
N ALA A 98 -5.35 13.06 13.19
CA ALA A 98 -5.53 13.28 14.62
C ALA A 98 -4.22 13.32 15.41
N ARG A 99 -3.06 13.33 14.74
CA ARG A 99 -1.72 13.23 15.35
C ARG A 99 -1.56 11.97 16.23
N LEU A 100 -2.13 10.86 15.76
CA LEU A 100 -2.05 9.55 16.39
C LEU A 100 -1.32 8.55 15.50
N THR A 101 -0.83 7.50 16.13
CA THR A 101 -0.33 6.28 15.47
C THR A 101 -1.02 5.08 16.09
N VAL A 102 -1.54 4.20 15.25
CA VAL A 102 -2.12 2.92 15.64
C VAL A 102 -1.13 1.82 15.24
N VAL A 103 -0.72 1.02 16.21
CA VAL A 103 -0.04 -0.26 15.99
C VAL A 103 -1.13 -1.31 15.91
N ASP A 104 -1.35 -1.85 14.72
CA ASP A 104 -2.37 -2.87 14.42
C ASP A 104 -1.71 -4.24 14.55
N LEU A 105 -2.12 -4.99 15.58
CA LEU A 105 -1.58 -6.29 15.97
C LEU A 105 -2.58 -7.37 15.54
N ASP A 106 -2.30 -8.08 14.47
CA ASP A 106 -3.24 -8.97 13.79
C ASP A 106 -3.30 -10.41 14.34
N ASN A 107 -2.48 -10.75 15.34
CA ASN A 107 -2.45 -12.10 15.93
C ASN A 107 -1.86 -12.12 17.35
N ALA A 108 -2.01 -13.23 18.05
CA ALA A 108 -1.56 -13.39 19.43
C ALA A 108 -0.04 -13.20 19.60
N ASN A 109 0.79 -13.62 18.62
CA ASN A 109 2.24 -13.45 18.71
C ASN A 109 2.64 -11.96 18.60
N ALA A 110 1.96 -11.20 17.75
CA ALA A 110 2.14 -9.76 17.64
C ALA A 110 1.74 -9.05 18.95
N VAL A 111 0.61 -9.44 19.54
CA VAL A 111 0.15 -8.92 20.85
C VAL A 111 1.16 -9.25 21.95
N ALA A 112 1.64 -10.50 22.05
CA ALA A 112 2.65 -10.90 23.04
C ALA A 112 3.94 -10.12 22.87
N TRP A 113 4.40 -9.91 21.65
CA TRP A 113 5.56 -9.06 21.37
C TRP A 113 5.34 -7.62 21.82
N ALA A 114 4.16 -7.05 21.55
CA ALA A 114 3.86 -5.67 21.94
C ALA A 114 3.89 -5.50 23.46
N HIS A 115 3.32 -6.44 24.21
CA HIS A 115 3.38 -6.43 25.68
C HIS A 115 4.81 -6.49 26.25
N GLN A 116 5.73 -7.13 25.54
CA GLN A 116 7.13 -7.23 25.97
C GLN A 116 7.98 -6.02 25.54
N ALA A 117 7.69 -5.45 24.35
CA ALA A 117 8.58 -4.50 23.71
C ALA A 117 8.09 -3.05 23.75
N LEU A 118 6.80 -2.81 23.96
CA LEU A 118 6.22 -1.48 23.88
C LEU A 118 5.68 -1.00 25.22
N PRO A 119 5.77 0.31 25.52
CA PRO A 119 5.13 0.87 26.70
C PRO A 119 3.60 0.79 26.57
N ALA A 120 2.94 0.55 27.71
CA ALA A 120 1.49 0.50 27.78
C ALA A 120 0.86 1.80 27.27
N THR A 121 -0.26 1.65 26.54
CA THR A 121 -1.02 2.75 25.98
C THR A 121 -2.50 2.38 25.90
N LYS A 122 -3.29 3.23 25.26
CA LYS A 122 -4.70 2.91 24.97
C LYS A 122 -4.80 1.72 24.02
N THR A 123 -5.50 0.67 24.47
CA THR A 123 -5.66 -0.58 23.75
C THR A 123 -7.13 -0.81 23.37
N VAL A 124 -7.37 -1.24 22.14
CA VAL A 124 -8.68 -1.59 21.62
C VAL A 124 -8.64 -3.02 21.06
N ALA A 125 -9.44 -3.90 21.61
CA ALA A 125 -9.55 -5.27 21.13
C ALA A 125 -10.11 -5.31 19.69
N THR A 126 -9.56 -6.19 18.85
CA THR A 126 -10.05 -6.49 17.51
C THR A 126 -10.49 -7.95 17.43
N THR A 127 -10.93 -8.41 16.27
CA THR A 127 -11.37 -9.81 16.11
C THR A 127 -10.24 -10.83 16.28
N ARG A 128 -8.99 -10.45 15.97
CA ARG A 128 -7.83 -11.36 15.95
C ARG A 128 -6.66 -10.91 16.83
N GLY A 129 -6.73 -9.68 17.35
CA GLY A 129 -5.65 -9.08 18.11
C GLY A 129 -6.06 -7.73 18.70
N GLU A 130 -5.23 -6.71 18.57
CA GLU A 130 -5.43 -5.43 19.23
C GLU A 130 -4.94 -4.26 18.39
N HIS A 131 -5.55 -3.08 18.60
CA HIS A 131 -4.99 -1.79 18.21
C HIS A 131 -4.38 -1.11 19.42
N TRP A 132 -3.12 -0.77 19.36
CA TRP A 132 -2.43 0.05 20.37
C TRP A 132 -2.25 1.46 19.85
N ILE A 133 -2.80 2.46 20.55
CA ILE A 133 -2.93 3.84 20.09
C ILE A 133 -1.97 4.75 20.85
N TYR A 134 -1.07 5.39 20.12
CA TYR A 134 -0.06 6.32 20.66
C TYR A 134 -0.28 7.74 20.15
N ARG A 135 0.10 8.75 20.95
CA ARG A 135 0.11 10.16 20.58
C ARG A 135 1.39 10.48 19.81
N GLY A 136 1.25 10.96 18.62
CA GLY A 136 2.31 11.33 17.69
C GLY A 136 2.02 10.74 16.31
N ALA A 137 2.24 11.53 15.27
CA ALA A 137 2.13 11.06 13.89
C ALA A 137 3.48 10.60 13.37
N MET A 138 3.45 9.63 12.46
CA MET A 138 4.61 9.13 11.73
C MET A 138 4.16 8.60 10.36
N GLN A 139 5.08 8.17 9.53
CA GLN A 139 4.75 7.46 8.30
C GLN A 139 4.12 6.11 8.61
N SER A 140 3.08 5.73 7.86
CA SER A 140 2.50 4.39 7.94
C SER A 140 3.37 3.38 7.22
N ALA A 141 3.39 2.16 7.74
CA ALA A 141 4.08 1.03 7.12
C ALA A 141 3.30 -0.26 7.39
N ASN A 142 3.22 -1.13 6.40
CA ASN A 142 2.56 -2.43 6.56
C ASN A 142 3.62 -3.51 6.75
N LYS A 143 3.27 -4.54 7.54
CA LYS A 143 4.11 -5.72 7.77
C LYS A 143 5.51 -5.39 8.29
N VAL A 144 5.63 -4.37 9.15
CA VAL A 144 6.91 -4.01 9.80
C VAL A 144 7.50 -5.16 10.62
N ARG A 145 6.63 -6.07 11.05
CA ARG A 145 6.91 -7.40 11.58
C ARG A 145 5.74 -8.34 11.22
N PRO A 146 5.90 -9.67 11.33
CA PRO A 146 4.80 -10.60 11.14
C PRO A 146 3.57 -10.24 11.99
N GLY A 147 2.45 -9.90 11.34
CA GLY A 147 1.21 -9.51 12.00
C GLY A 147 1.20 -8.11 12.62
N ILE A 148 2.12 -7.22 12.26
CA ILE A 148 2.18 -5.84 12.77
C ILE A 148 2.19 -4.84 11.63
N ASP A 149 1.16 -3.98 11.61
CA ASP A 149 1.05 -2.82 10.73
C ASP A 149 1.10 -1.53 11.56
N ILE A 150 1.70 -0.49 11.01
CA ILE A 150 1.69 0.87 11.56
C ILE A 150 0.75 1.73 10.73
N LYS A 151 -0.30 2.26 11.33
CA LYS A 151 -1.28 3.13 10.67
C LYS A 151 -1.23 4.54 11.29
N SER A 152 -0.81 5.53 10.50
CA SER A 152 -0.70 6.92 10.92
C SER A 152 -0.92 7.85 9.72
N ALA A 153 0.10 8.56 9.23
CA ALA A 153 -0.02 9.41 8.04
C ALA A 153 -0.40 8.59 6.79
N MET A 154 -1.27 9.14 5.97
CA MET A 154 -1.75 8.52 4.71
C MET A 154 -2.34 7.11 4.88
N SER A 155 -2.99 6.84 6.00
CA SER A 155 -3.63 5.58 6.31
C SER A 155 -4.92 5.81 7.09
N TYR A 156 -5.70 4.75 7.27
CA TYR A 156 -6.88 4.78 8.14
C TYR A 156 -6.91 3.53 9.03
N ALA A 157 -7.54 3.67 10.18
CA ALA A 157 -7.81 2.58 11.11
C ALA A 157 -9.34 2.46 11.29
N MET A 158 -9.84 1.22 11.33
CA MET A 158 -11.25 1.00 11.61
C MET A 158 -11.52 1.28 13.09
N TRP A 159 -12.62 1.98 13.36
CA TRP A 159 -13.11 2.16 14.70
C TRP A 159 -13.65 0.84 15.27
N ARG A 160 -13.11 0.42 16.42
CA ARG A 160 -13.46 -0.83 17.10
C ARG A 160 -14.04 -0.61 18.51
N GLY A 161 -14.25 0.65 18.86
CA GLY A 161 -14.72 1.03 20.19
C GLY A 161 -13.74 1.91 20.93
N PRO A 162 -14.11 2.38 22.14
CA PRO A 162 -13.31 3.35 22.89
C PRO A 162 -12.01 2.76 23.45
N GLY A 163 -11.94 1.44 23.62
CA GLY A 163 -10.79 0.76 24.22
C GLY A 163 -10.60 1.06 25.71
N THR A 164 -9.46 0.66 26.25
CA THR A 164 -9.07 0.83 27.64
C THR A 164 -7.71 1.51 27.74
N GLY A 165 -7.41 2.11 28.90
CA GLY A 165 -6.15 2.82 29.16
C GLY A 165 -6.10 4.23 28.57
N SER A 166 -4.98 4.90 28.79
CA SER A 166 -4.70 6.27 28.35
C SER A 166 -3.74 6.28 27.18
N ILE A 167 -3.92 7.25 26.24
CA ILE A 167 -3.02 7.42 25.11
C ILE A 167 -1.68 7.98 25.60
N THR A 168 -0.60 7.23 25.44
CA THR A 168 0.78 7.64 25.77
C THR A 168 1.53 8.16 24.54
N ALA A 169 2.72 8.74 24.75
CA ALA A 169 3.54 9.24 23.66
C ALA A 169 4.04 8.10 22.75
N LEU A 170 4.14 8.37 21.44
CA LEU A 170 4.66 7.41 20.47
C LEU A 170 6.13 7.10 20.76
N PRO A 171 6.48 5.85 21.12
CA PRO A 171 7.85 5.50 21.48
C PRO A 171 8.76 5.35 20.25
N ASP A 172 10.04 5.65 20.44
CA ASP A 172 11.03 5.62 19.36
C ASP A 172 11.24 4.22 18.77
N ILE A 173 11.01 3.18 19.55
CA ILE A 173 11.08 1.80 19.04
C ILE A 173 10.10 1.56 17.87
N ILE A 174 8.90 2.18 17.88
CA ILE A 174 7.94 2.08 16.78
C ILE A 174 8.47 2.86 15.57
N ARG A 175 9.05 4.05 15.77
CA ARG A 175 9.70 4.81 14.70
C ARG A 175 10.83 4.02 14.05
N ALA A 176 11.65 3.35 14.86
CA ALA A 176 12.77 2.53 14.39
C ALA A 176 12.32 1.32 13.55
N LEU A 177 11.13 0.76 13.79
CA LEU A 177 10.59 -0.31 12.93
C LEU A 177 10.38 0.16 11.50
N VAL A 178 9.87 1.37 11.31
CA VAL A 178 9.60 1.95 9.98
C VAL A 178 10.90 2.38 9.30
N VAL A 179 11.85 2.96 10.03
CA VAL A 179 13.18 3.32 9.51
C VAL A 179 13.93 2.08 9.01
N ARG A 180 13.81 0.93 9.68
CA ARG A 180 14.40 -0.32 9.18
C ARG A 180 13.80 -0.78 7.85
N GLU A 181 12.53 -0.53 7.60
CA GLU A 181 11.91 -0.82 6.31
C GLU A 181 12.41 0.16 5.23
N GLU A 182 12.67 1.41 5.56
CA GLU A 182 13.26 2.39 4.64
C GLU A 182 14.75 2.15 4.36
N THR A 183 15.52 1.70 5.34
CA THR A 183 16.95 1.37 5.16
C THR A 183 17.17 0.04 4.44
N THR A 184 16.18 -0.83 4.37
CA THR A 184 16.17 -2.00 3.48
C THR A 184 15.70 -1.67 2.07
N ARG A 185 15.23 -0.44 1.79
CA ARG A 185 15.25 0.08 0.42
C ARG A 185 16.71 0.29 0.08
N PRO A 186 17.26 -0.41 -0.93
CA PRO A 186 18.63 -0.13 -1.33
C PRO A 186 18.71 1.37 -1.61
N LEU A 187 19.57 2.08 -0.87
CA LEU A 187 20.12 3.34 -1.32
C LEU A 187 20.36 3.19 -2.82
N ARG A 188 20.04 4.21 -3.61
CA ARG A 188 20.33 4.26 -5.04
C ARG A 188 21.77 3.80 -5.26
N GLY A 189 21.99 2.48 -5.30
CA GLY A 189 23.20 1.91 -5.76
C GLY A 189 23.29 2.29 -7.23
N GLU A 190 24.37 2.90 -7.64
CA GLU A 190 24.75 2.95 -9.03
C GLU A 190 24.59 1.54 -9.57
N VAL A 191 23.57 1.35 -10.39
CA VAL A 191 23.37 0.08 -11.08
C VAL A 191 24.43 0.06 -12.14
N ASP A 192 25.46 -0.73 -11.90
CA ASP A 192 26.50 -0.98 -12.88
C ASP A 192 25.83 -1.28 -14.24
N SER A 193 26.05 -0.38 -15.20
CA SER A 193 25.43 -0.45 -16.52
C SER A 193 26.06 -1.50 -17.44
N SER A 194 26.98 -2.30 -16.92
CA SER A 194 27.87 -3.17 -17.71
C SER A 194 27.41 -4.63 -17.84
N SER A 195 26.17 -5.01 -17.42
CA SER A 195 25.75 -6.40 -17.65
C SER A 195 25.50 -6.68 -19.14
N PRO A 196 26.03 -7.80 -19.68
CA PRO A 196 25.89 -8.15 -21.11
C PRO A 196 24.43 -8.22 -21.59
N GLY A 197 23.50 -8.67 -20.74
CA GLY A 197 22.07 -8.73 -21.03
C GLY A 197 21.43 -7.36 -21.24
N ARG A 198 21.91 -6.34 -20.54
CA ARG A 198 21.41 -4.97 -20.64
C ARG A 198 21.83 -4.30 -21.95
N ALA A 199 23.07 -4.50 -22.36
CA ALA A 199 23.58 -3.98 -23.64
C ALA A 199 22.90 -4.64 -24.85
N THR A 200 22.55 -5.93 -24.75
CA THR A 200 21.81 -6.65 -25.79
C THR A 200 20.35 -6.18 -25.89
N TRP A 201 19.71 -5.93 -24.75
CA TRP A 201 18.35 -5.40 -24.72
C TRP A 201 18.27 -3.97 -25.27
N ALA A 202 19.18 -3.08 -24.90
CA ALA A 202 19.26 -1.71 -25.41
C ALA A 202 19.34 -1.67 -26.95
N ARG A 203 20.08 -2.60 -27.56
CA ARG A 203 20.15 -2.74 -29.02
C ARG A 203 18.87 -3.26 -29.66
N SER A 204 18.14 -4.19 -29.00
CA SER A 204 16.90 -4.75 -29.53
C SER A 204 15.72 -3.78 -29.45
N VAL A 205 15.71 -2.89 -28.44
CA VAL A 205 14.65 -1.88 -28.25
C VAL A 205 14.73 -0.74 -29.28
N ALA A 206 15.92 -0.49 -29.88
CA ALA A 206 16.11 0.60 -30.82
C ALA A 206 15.28 0.49 -32.12
N THR A 207 14.65 -0.65 -32.39
CA THR A 207 14.01 -0.97 -33.68
C THR A 207 12.48 -0.99 -33.67
N GLY A 208 11.79 -0.21 -32.85
CA GLY A 208 10.33 -0.12 -32.96
C GLY A 208 9.58 0.18 -31.67
N CYS A 209 10.27 0.43 -30.57
CA CYS A 209 9.65 0.84 -29.32
C CYS A 209 9.22 2.31 -29.38
N ARG A 210 8.00 2.60 -28.89
CA ARG A 210 7.49 3.98 -28.75
C ARG A 210 8.11 4.74 -27.58
N HIS A 211 8.82 4.05 -26.70
CA HIS A 211 9.42 4.63 -25.49
C HIS A 211 10.91 4.90 -25.70
N THR A 212 11.41 5.93 -25.03
CA THR A 212 12.84 6.18 -24.98
C THR A 212 13.55 5.06 -24.24
N GLU A 213 14.75 4.74 -24.66
CA GLU A 213 15.62 3.76 -23.98
C GLU A 213 15.74 4.07 -22.48
N THR A 214 15.96 5.34 -22.14
CA THR A 214 16.06 5.80 -20.75
C THR A 214 14.80 5.50 -19.94
N PHE A 215 13.61 5.65 -20.53
CA PHE A 215 12.35 5.37 -19.85
C PHE A 215 12.23 3.88 -19.51
N VAL A 216 12.50 3.01 -20.47
CA VAL A 216 12.37 1.56 -20.31
C VAL A 216 13.44 1.01 -19.37
N THR A 217 14.71 1.43 -19.53
CA THR A 217 15.81 1.03 -18.65
C THR A 217 15.61 1.47 -17.22
N THR A 218 15.08 2.68 -16.99
CA THR A 218 14.75 3.16 -15.64
C THR A 218 13.62 2.34 -15.03
N GLY A 219 12.57 2.04 -15.80
CA GLY A 219 11.46 1.20 -15.35
C GLY A 219 11.88 -0.21 -14.99
N LEU A 220 12.68 -0.83 -15.84
CA LEU A 220 13.27 -2.14 -15.61
C LEU A 220 14.17 -2.15 -14.37
N ALA A 221 15.12 -1.22 -14.27
CA ALA A 221 16.04 -1.17 -13.13
C ALA A 221 15.32 -1.03 -11.80
N ARG A 222 14.27 -0.19 -11.73
CA ARG A 222 13.41 -0.06 -10.54
C ARG A 222 12.65 -1.35 -10.25
N GLY A 223 12.17 -2.03 -11.29
CA GLY A 223 11.47 -3.31 -11.17
C GLY A 223 12.38 -4.40 -10.59
N LEU A 224 13.58 -4.57 -11.17
CA LEU A 224 14.55 -5.55 -10.72
C LEU A 224 15.01 -5.28 -9.27
N ALA A 225 15.26 -4.02 -8.91
CA ALA A 225 15.61 -3.65 -7.55
C ALA A 225 14.50 -4.02 -6.55
N ARG A 226 13.21 -3.90 -6.93
CA ARG A 226 12.08 -4.32 -6.09
C ARG A 226 12.03 -5.83 -5.91
N VAL A 227 12.30 -6.62 -6.95
CA VAL A 227 12.36 -8.08 -6.85
C VAL A 227 13.53 -8.49 -5.96
N ALA A 228 14.71 -7.92 -6.18
CA ALA A 228 15.92 -8.18 -5.40
C ALA A 228 15.81 -7.82 -3.90
N ALA A 229 14.94 -6.86 -3.57
CA ALA A 229 14.67 -6.48 -2.18
C ALA A 229 13.78 -7.48 -1.41
N CYS A 230 13.14 -8.44 -2.09
CA CYS A 230 12.29 -9.46 -1.48
C CYS A 230 13.14 -10.63 -0.94
N ARG A 231 13.65 -10.52 0.30
CA ARG A 231 14.57 -11.53 0.86
C ARG A 231 13.89 -12.75 1.49
N GLU A 232 12.63 -12.65 1.92
CA GLU A 232 11.98 -13.73 2.67
C GLU A 232 10.68 -14.22 2.02
N GLN A 233 9.86 -13.33 1.49
CA GLN A 233 8.59 -13.70 0.83
C GLN A 233 8.18 -12.63 -0.19
N GLY A 234 7.34 -13.03 -1.16
CA GLY A 234 6.71 -12.09 -2.09
C GLY A 234 7.50 -11.79 -3.38
N ALA A 235 8.69 -12.35 -3.56
CA ALA A 235 9.48 -12.13 -4.78
C ALA A 235 8.74 -12.57 -6.06
N GLY A 236 8.03 -13.71 -6.02
CA GLY A 236 7.21 -14.17 -7.13
C GLY A 236 6.03 -13.23 -7.46
N SER A 237 5.35 -12.71 -6.43
CA SER A 237 4.28 -11.71 -6.62
C SER A 237 4.82 -10.38 -7.11
N THR A 238 6.00 -9.98 -6.66
CA THR A 238 6.68 -8.78 -7.11
C THR A 238 7.14 -8.93 -8.57
N ALA A 239 7.69 -10.08 -8.95
CA ALA A 239 8.06 -10.41 -10.33
C ALA A 239 6.84 -10.36 -11.27
N TYR A 240 5.70 -10.94 -10.86
CA TYR A 240 4.44 -10.79 -11.59
C TYR A 240 4.03 -9.32 -11.78
N GLY A 241 4.08 -8.51 -10.72
CA GLY A 241 3.72 -7.09 -10.79
C GLY A 241 4.65 -6.28 -11.69
N VAL A 242 5.95 -6.57 -11.67
CA VAL A 242 6.95 -5.95 -12.56
C VAL A 242 6.72 -6.36 -14.01
N ALA A 243 6.50 -7.65 -14.27
CA ALA A 243 6.19 -8.16 -15.61
C ALA A 243 4.92 -7.51 -16.19
N ARG A 244 3.84 -7.45 -15.40
CA ARG A 244 2.58 -6.81 -15.79
C ARG A 244 2.76 -5.32 -16.10
N PHE A 245 3.55 -4.61 -15.29
CA PHE A 245 3.83 -3.20 -15.55
C PHE A 245 4.58 -3.03 -16.88
N LEU A 246 5.65 -3.80 -17.12
CA LEU A 246 6.43 -3.73 -18.35
C LEU A 246 5.58 -4.12 -19.58
N ALA A 247 4.81 -5.19 -19.51
CA ALA A 247 3.92 -5.61 -20.59
C ALA A 247 2.90 -4.53 -20.95
N ASN A 248 2.26 -3.92 -19.95
CA ASN A 248 1.28 -2.85 -20.17
C ASN A 248 1.89 -1.59 -20.81
N GLN A 249 3.14 -1.25 -20.50
CA GLN A 249 3.83 -0.13 -21.11
C GLN A 249 4.03 -0.36 -22.61
N HIS A 250 4.21 -1.61 -23.03
CA HIS A 250 4.51 -1.98 -24.41
C HIS A 250 3.30 -2.51 -25.23
N SER A 251 2.12 -2.58 -24.61
CA SER A 251 0.91 -3.16 -25.26
C SER A 251 0.50 -2.48 -26.56
N ALA A 252 0.85 -1.21 -26.75
CA ALA A 252 0.54 -0.42 -27.95
C ALA A 252 1.78 -0.13 -28.82
N CYS A 253 2.89 -0.81 -28.61
CA CYS A 253 4.08 -0.64 -29.44
C CYS A 253 3.95 -1.39 -30.77
N PRO A 254 4.28 -0.76 -31.91
CA PRO A 254 4.13 -1.36 -33.23
C PRO A 254 5.23 -2.36 -33.61
N GLY A 255 6.26 -2.55 -32.80
CA GLY A 255 7.42 -3.37 -33.14
C GLY A 255 7.94 -4.22 -31.98
N PRO A 256 8.94 -5.05 -32.23
CA PRO A 256 9.56 -5.89 -31.22
C PRO A 256 10.27 -5.03 -30.16
N CYS A 257 9.74 -5.02 -28.95
CA CYS A 257 10.27 -4.21 -27.85
C CYS A 257 11.21 -4.98 -26.92
N GLY A 258 11.73 -6.13 -27.34
CA GLY A 258 12.60 -6.96 -26.52
C GLY A 258 11.93 -7.51 -25.25
N LEU A 259 10.61 -7.72 -25.28
CA LEU A 259 9.82 -8.18 -24.12
C LEU A 259 10.28 -9.52 -23.58
N GLU A 260 10.77 -10.41 -24.43
CA GLU A 260 11.34 -11.71 -24.03
C GLU A 260 12.59 -11.53 -23.16
N MET A 261 13.47 -10.60 -23.55
CA MET A 261 14.64 -10.26 -22.76
C MET A 261 14.27 -9.60 -21.43
N LEU A 262 13.26 -8.73 -21.43
CA LEU A 262 12.74 -8.14 -20.19
C LEU A 262 12.16 -9.23 -19.28
N GLY A 263 11.41 -10.19 -19.82
CA GLY A 263 10.89 -11.34 -19.11
C GLY A 263 12.00 -12.15 -18.44
N ARG A 264 13.05 -12.46 -19.18
CA ARG A 264 14.20 -13.22 -18.66
C ARG A 264 14.90 -12.49 -17.51
N LEU A 265 15.16 -11.20 -17.65
CA LEU A 265 15.80 -10.39 -16.59
C LEU A 265 14.96 -10.37 -15.28
N VAL A 266 13.63 -10.34 -15.39
CA VAL A 266 12.75 -10.41 -14.22
C VAL A 266 12.77 -11.80 -13.58
N ILE A 267 12.82 -12.87 -14.39
CA ILE A 267 12.97 -14.24 -13.91
C ILE A 267 14.29 -14.41 -13.17
N ASP A 268 15.40 -14.01 -13.78
CA ASP A 268 16.75 -14.12 -13.20
C ASP A 268 16.84 -13.39 -11.86
N ALA A 269 16.24 -12.20 -11.75
CA ALA A 269 16.18 -11.46 -10.50
C ALA A 269 15.36 -12.19 -9.42
N ALA A 270 14.27 -12.86 -9.80
CA ALA A 270 13.45 -13.62 -8.86
C ALA A 270 14.16 -14.90 -8.41
N VAL A 271 14.84 -15.59 -9.33
CA VAL A 271 15.63 -16.79 -9.04
C VAL A 271 16.82 -16.46 -8.13
N ALA A 272 17.49 -15.33 -8.36
CA ALA A 272 18.60 -14.87 -7.53
C ALA A 272 18.22 -14.63 -6.05
N VAL A 273 16.93 -14.40 -5.75
CA VAL A 273 16.41 -14.27 -4.38
C VAL A 273 15.67 -15.53 -3.89
N GLY A 274 15.90 -16.68 -4.55
CA GLY A 274 15.44 -17.99 -4.10
C GLY A 274 14.06 -18.42 -4.61
N VAL A 275 13.46 -17.74 -5.58
CA VAL A 275 12.22 -18.22 -6.23
C VAL A 275 12.58 -19.36 -7.18
N PRO A 276 11.90 -20.54 -7.10
CA PRO A 276 12.11 -21.61 -8.08
C PRO A 276 11.85 -21.13 -9.50
N GLU A 277 12.74 -21.44 -10.46
CA GLU A 277 12.69 -20.94 -11.84
C GLU A 277 11.33 -21.15 -12.50
N ALA A 278 10.79 -22.37 -12.43
CA ALA A 278 9.48 -22.68 -12.98
C ALA A 278 8.33 -21.86 -12.38
N TYR A 279 8.46 -21.39 -11.13
CA TYR A 279 7.50 -20.49 -10.51
C TYR A 279 7.69 -19.04 -11.00
N ALA A 280 8.93 -18.58 -11.10
CA ALA A 280 9.26 -17.27 -11.63
C ALA A 280 8.79 -17.11 -13.09
N GLU A 281 9.01 -18.12 -13.93
CA GLU A 281 8.52 -18.19 -15.32
C GLU A 281 7.00 -18.07 -15.38
N ARG A 282 6.26 -18.86 -14.60
CA ARG A 282 4.80 -18.76 -14.54
C ARG A 282 4.32 -17.38 -14.07
N ALA A 283 4.99 -16.78 -13.10
CA ALA A 283 4.65 -15.45 -12.61
C ALA A 283 4.85 -14.38 -13.69
N VAL A 284 5.98 -14.42 -14.39
CA VAL A 284 6.33 -13.47 -15.44
C VAL A 284 5.41 -13.64 -16.67
N THR A 285 5.14 -14.87 -17.09
CA THR A 285 4.21 -15.17 -18.20
C THR A 285 2.79 -14.69 -17.87
N ARG A 286 2.30 -14.96 -16.66
CA ARG A 286 0.99 -14.44 -16.21
C ARG A 286 0.96 -12.91 -16.12
N GLY A 287 2.10 -12.28 -15.91
CA GLY A 287 2.28 -10.83 -15.97
C GLY A 287 2.22 -10.26 -17.39
N GLY A 288 2.21 -11.12 -18.42
CA GLY A 288 2.08 -10.74 -19.83
C GLY A 288 3.39 -10.54 -20.57
N LEU A 289 4.55 -10.89 -19.99
CA LEU A 289 5.81 -10.91 -20.72
C LEU A 289 6.02 -12.30 -21.34
N PRO A 290 6.41 -12.39 -22.63
CA PRO A 290 6.80 -13.65 -23.25
C PRO A 290 8.09 -14.19 -22.61
N VAL A 291 8.15 -15.50 -22.43
CA VAL A 291 9.32 -16.21 -21.92
C VAL A 291 9.72 -17.24 -22.97
N VAL A 292 10.90 -17.11 -23.53
CA VAL A 292 11.45 -18.16 -24.39
C VAL A 292 11.95 -19.30 -23.51
N ALA A 293 11.37 -20.48 -23.67
CA ALA A 293 11.86 -21.67 -23.02
C ALA A 293 13.28 -21.95 -23.53
N VAL A 294 14.27 -21.85 -22.66
CA VAL A 294 15.62 -22.36 -22.98
C VAL A 294 15.51 -23.88 -23.04
N ARG A 295 15.52 -24.43 -24.25
CA ARG A 295 15.70 -25.88 -24.39
C ARG A 295 17.08 -26.21 -23.83
N ALA A 296 17.11 -27.00 -22.75
CA ALA A 296 18.32 -27.60 -22.28
C ALA A 296 18.90 -28.46 -23.44
N SER A 297 20.10 -28.12 -23.86
CA SER A 297 20.90 -28.90 -24.83
C SER A 297 21.54 -30.08 -24.13
#